data_58004f08626bb94d0bfbceb14585f9df
#
_entry.id   58004f08626bb94d0bfbceb14585f9df
#
_cell.length_a   1.000
_cell.length_b   1.000
_cell.length_c   1.000
_cell.angle_alpha   90.00
_cell.angle_beta   90.00
_cell.angle_gamma   90.00
#
_symmetry.space_group_name_H-M   'P 1'
#
loop_
_entity.id
_entity.type
_entity.pdbx_description
1 polymer ?
#
loop_
_entity_poly.entity_id
_entity_poly.type
_entity_poly.pdbx_seq_one_letter_code
_entity_poly.pdbx_strand_id
1 'polypeptide(L)'
;ENYNKGYYDDTNINRSNLPLINMQNYHSRAIKGDKTLKYIVDKLKTENIDTNIALLDLACGKAGDLNKWVEYGITECVGIDLRGENIELANNKWLSFKRDKQLEGDMECTFIEGNLANKIKDISKFSNYKTQKFNIISCNFAIHYMFENESNFKTMIYNVFNHIQDNGYFICTCLDGDSVYNILRDIGNTESIENKVRGNKIWSIKKKYNSNNNYNDGGYNTLGYKIGVYLDTFRQEEDEYLVNHNLLISTLEKENIILIKSERFDKDYKDYEKIHNMKKYEKEFSFMNR
;
A
#
# COMPACT_ATOMS: atom_id res chain seq x y z
N GLU A 1 -18.05 15.27 -3.70
CA GLU A 1 -19.04 14.97 -4.73
C GLU A 1 -18.50 15.24 -6.12
N ASN A 2 -17.97 16.43 -6.35
CA ASN A 2 -17.49 16.83 -7.67
C ASN A 2 -16.13 16.26 -8.05
N TYR A 3 -15.29 15.93 -7.11
CA TYR A 3 -14.03 15.24 -7.38
C TYR A 3 -14.32 13.89 -8.06
N ASN A 4 -15.26 13.15 -7.49
CA ASN A 4 -15.68 11.88 -8.08
C ASN A 4 -16.47 12.08 -9.38
N LYS A 5 -17.30 13.11 -9.50
CA LYS A 5 -18.05 13.39 -10.74
C LYS A 5 -17.12 13.72 -11.90
N GLY A 6 -16.12 14.57 -11.69
CA GLY A 6 -15.15 14.89 -12.74
C GLY A 6 -14.36 13.68 -13.25
N TYR A 7 -14.20 12.67 -12.42
CA TYR A 7 -13.56 11.43 -12.83
C TYR A 7 -14.54 10.42 -13.42
N TYR A 8 -15.82 10.49 -13.05
CA TYR A 8 -16.80 9.46 -13.42
C TYR A 8 -17.62 9.83 -14.65
N ASP A 9 -17.81 11.11 -14.95
CA ASP A 9 -18.74 11.54 -15.98
C ASP A 9 -18.11 11.69 -17.37
N ASP A 10 -16.80 11.90 -17.45
CA ASP A 10 -16.16 12.23 -18.72
C ASP A 10 -15.48 11.06 -19.41
N THR A 11 -15.73 9.83 -18.98
CA THR A 11 -14.75 8.86 -19.33
C THR A 11 -15.30 7.60 -19.93
N ASN A 12 -14.77 7.33 -21.08
CA ASN A 12 -14.59 5.99 -21.60
C ASN A 12 -13.64 5.13 -20.73
N ILE A 13 -13.14 5.67 -19.64
CA ILE A 13 -12.23 4.99 -18.71
C ILE A 13 -13.07 4.13 -17.77
N ASN A 14 -12.69 2.89 -17.65
CA ASN A 14 -13.32 1.98 -16.71
C ASN A 14 -13.24 2.54 -15.28
N ARG A 15 -14.37 2.88 -14.69
CA ARG A 15 -14.53 3.43 -13.34
C ARG A 15 -13.82 2.61 -12.26
N SER A 16 -13.51 1.35 -12.57
CA SER A 16 -12.82 0.44 -11.64
C SER A 16 -11.41 0.88 -11.24
N ASN A 17 -10.77 1.76 -12.01
CA ASN A 17 -9.41 2.20 -11.73
C ASN A 17 -9.32 3.52 -10.96
N LEU A 18 -10.43 4.22 -10.84
CA LEU A 18 -10.49 5.49 -10.14
C LEU A 18 -10.33 5.39 -8.62
N PRO A 19 -10.78 4.33 -7.97
CA PRO A 19 -10.60 4.15 -6.54
C PRO A 19 -9.17 4.30 -6.05
N LEU A 20 -8.20 3.96 -6.88
CA LEU A 20 -6.79 4.01 -6.50
C LEU A 20 -6.24 5.41 -6.31
N ILE A 21 -6.63 6.31 -7.21
CA ILE A 21 -6.25 7.72 -7.14
C ILE A 21 -6.94 8.36 -5.94
N ASN A 22 -8.19 8.01 -5.73
CA ASN A 22 -8.95 8.42 -4.57
C ASN A 22 -8.33 7.89 -3.26
N MET A 23 -7.72 6.70 -3.28
CA MET A 23 -7.11 6.13 -2.08
C MET A 23 -5.84 6.80 -1.64
N GLN A 24 -5.01 7.28 -2.53
CA GLN A 24 -3.85 8.07 -2.11
C GLN A 24 -4.28 9.38 -1.44
N ASN A 25 -5.33 10.02 -1.92
CA ASN A 25 -5.93 11.17 -1.28
C ASN A 25 -6.69 10.79 0.01
N TYR A 26 -7.29 9.63 0.01
CA TYR A 26 -8.05 9.06 1.11
C TYR A 26 -7.14 8.66 2.29
N HIS A 27 -6.01 8.00 2.05
CA HIS A 27 -5.02 7.70 3.08
C HIS A 27 -4.40 8.96 3.68
N SER A 28 -4.30 10.03 2.91
CA SER A 28 -3.67 11.24 3.38
C SER A 28 -4.58 12.18 4.16
N ARG A 29 -5.91 12.13 3.99
CA ARG A 29 -6.78 13.22 4.49
C ARG A 29 -8.13 12.84 5.09
N ALA A 30 -8.83 11.83 4.59
CA ALA A 30 -10.27 11.67 4.87
C ALA A 30 -10.61 10.58 5.89
N ILE A 31 -9.79 9.56 6.02
CA ILE A 31 -10.08 8.46 6.94
C ILE A 31 -9.10 8.47 8.09
N LYS A 32 -9.64 8.69 9.24
CA LYS A 32 -8.98 8.33 10.48
C LYS A 32 -8.95 6.81 10.55
N GLY A 33 -7.88 6.26 10.00
CA GLY A 33 -7.54 4.87 10.19
C GLY A 33 -7.77 3.93 9.00
N ASP A 34 -6.86 3.03 8.83
CA ASP A 34 -7.00 1.87 7.99
C ASP A 34 -7.89 0.85 8.70
N LYS A 35 -9.10 0.67 8.20
CA LYS A 35 -10.07 -0.27 8.79
C LYS A 35 -9.52 -1.70 8.85
N THR A 36 -8.71 -2.09 7.87
CA THR A 36 -8.12 -3.43 7.81
C THR A 36 -7.09 -3.61 8.92
N LEU A 37 -6.16 -2.66 9.06
CA LEU A 37 -5.17 -2.68 10.13
C LEU A 37 -5.84 -2.66 11.50
N LYS A 38 -6.82 -1.74 11.69
CA LYS A 38 -7.58 -1.67 12.95
C LYS A 38 -8.29 -2.98 13.27
N TYR A 39 -8.99 -3.57 12.30
CA TYR A 39 -9.69 -4.84 12.48
C TYR A 39 -8.72 -5.96 12.91
N ILE A 40 -7.55 -6.04 12.28
CA ILE A 40 -6.54 -7.05 12.61
C ILE A 40 -6.01 -6.84 14.03
N VAL A 41 -5.68 -5.59 14.39
CA VAL A 41 -5.20 -5.27 15.74
C VAL A 41 -6.25 -5.59 16.80
N ASP A 42 -7.51 -5.20 16.57
CA ASP A 42 -8.60 -5.51 17.49
C ASP A 42 -8.80 -7.02 17.64
N LYS A 43 -8.68 -7.77 16.55
CA LYS A 43 -8.76 -9.23 16.55
C LYS A 43 -7.62 -9.86 17.35
N LEU A 44 -6.38 -9.47 17.12
CA LEU A 44 -5.21 -9.95 17.85
C LEU A 44 -5.35 -9.71 19.36
N LYS A 45 -5.85 -8.54 19.76
CA LYS A 45 -6.12 -8.21 21.16
C LYS A 45 -7.24 -9.05 21.77
N THR A 46 -8.32 -9.25 21.02
CA THR A 46 -9.51 -9.97 21.51
C THR A 46 -9.24 -11.47 21.69
N GLU A 47 -8.45 -12.05 20.81
CA GLU A 47 -8.08 -13.47 20.86
C GLU A 47 -6.97 -13.75 21.89
N ASN A 48 -6.53 -12.74 22.67
CA ASN A 48 -5.43 -12.85 23.66
C ASN A 48 -4.15 -13.49 23.11
N ILE A 49 -3.93 -13.35 21.80
CA ILE A 49 -2.80 -13.97 21.13
C ILE A 49 -1.51 -13.28 21.57
N ASP A 50 -1.57 -11.95 21.74
CA ASP A 50 -0.43 -11.19 22.26
C ASP A 50 -0.86 -9.83 22.82
N THR A 51 -0.23 -9.37 23.88
CA THR A 51 -0.37 -8.00 24.38
C THR A 51 0.59 -7.05 23.65
N ASN A 52 1.64 -7.60 23.04
CA ASN A 52 2.64 -6.87 22.27
C ASN A 52 2.41 -7.11 20.78
N ILE A 53 1.89 -6.11 20.08
CA ILE A 53 1.64 -6.20 18.65
C ILE A 53 2.81 -5.56 17.90
N ALA A 54 3.58 -6.40 17.23
CA ALA A 54 4.72 -5.98 16.41
C ALA A 54 4.33 -5.89 14.92
N LEU A 55 4.68 -4.78 14.29
CA LEU A 55 4.44 -4.50 12.88
C LEU A 55 5.77 -4.29 12.14
N LEU A 56 5.91 -4.95 10.98
CA LEU A 56 6.95 -4.69 9.99
C LEU A 56 6.34 -3.96 8.80
N ASP A 57 6.75 -2.71 8.56
CA ASP A 57 6.28 -1.92 7.42
C ASP A 57 7.33 -1.90 6.30
N LEU A 58 7.03 -2.61 5.22
CA LEU A 58 7.88 -2.75 4.06
C LEU A 58 7.63 -1.59 3.09
N ALA A 59 8.67 -0.79 2.82
CA ALA A 59 8.60 0.49 2.13
C ALA A 59 7.79 1.54 2.91
N CYS A 60 8.18 1.77 4.15
CA CYS A 60 7.47 2.63 5.09
C CYS A 60 7.46 4.13 4.70
N GLY A 61 8.27 4.52 3.71
CA GLY A 61 8.43 5.91 3.32
C GLY A 61 8.83 6.79 4.51
N LYS A 62 8.14 7.90 4.68
CA LYS A 62 8.34 8.85 5.79
C LYS A 62 7.47 8.54 7.01
N ALA A 63 7.17 7.27 7.25
CA ALA A 63 6.25 6.79 8.28
C ALA A 63 4.88 7.49 8.21
N GLY A 64 4.23 7.42 7.04
CA GLY A 64 2.94 8.06 6.79
C GLY A 64 1.86 7.58 7.75
N ASP A 65 1.87 6.33 8.13
CA ASP A 65 0.87 5.66 8.94
C ASP A 65 1.15 5.66 10.46
N LEU A 66 2.20 6.35 10.92
CA LEU A 66 2.59 6.42 12.32
C LEU A 66 1.45 6.73 13.29
N ASN A 67 0.59 7.70 12.93
CA ASN A 67 -0.56 8.07 13.77
C ASN A 67 -1.52 6.91 13.98
N LYS A 68 -1.72 6.08 12.94
CA LYS A 68 -2.59 4.91 12.99
C LYS A 68 -1.99 3.81 13.85
N TRP A 69 -0.68 3.59 13.73
CA TRP A 69 0.01 2.59 14.54
C TRP A 69 -0.16 2.86 16.03
N VAL A 70 0.04 4.12 16.45
CA VAL A 70 -0.15 4.54 17.83
C VAL A 70 -1.63 4.45 18.25
N GLU A 71 -2.55 4.99 17.42
CA GLU A 71 -3.98 5.01 17.73
C GLU A 71 -4.55 3.60 17.91
N TYR A 72 -4.05 2.62 17.13
CA TYR A 72 -4.53 1.23 17.22
C TYR A 72 -3.83 0.43 18.31
N GLY A 73 -2.75 0.96 18.89
CA GLY A 73 -2.01 0.32 19.96
C GLY A 73 -1.08 -0.78 19.46
N ILE A 74 -0.38 -0.52 18.36
CA ILE A 74 0.81 -1.26 17.98
C ILE A 74 1.91 -0.89 18.97
N THR A 75 2.62 -1.87 19.50
CA THR A 75 3.63 -1.65 20.55
C THR A 75 5.04 -1.60 19.99
N GLU A 76 5.27 -2.23 18.85
CA GLU A 76 6.56 -2.22 18.16
C GLU A 76 6.33 -2.00 16.65
N CYS A 77 7.13 -1.14 16.05
CA CYS A 77 7.18 -0.99 14.60
C CYS A 77 8.61 -1.00 14.09
N VAL A 78 8.88 -1.81 13.07
CA VAL A 78 10.08 -1.71 12.26
C VAL A 78 9.67 -1.28 10.87
N GLY A 79 10.15 -0.13 10.41
CA GLY A 79 9.94 0.38 9.05
C GLY A 79 11.21 0.23 8.21
N ILE A 80 11.07 -0.28 6.99
CA ILE A 80 12.17 -0.39 6.03
C ILE A 80 11.83 0.43 4.80
N ASP A 81 12.76 1.26 4.32
CA ASP A 81 12.62 2.00 3.08
C ASP A 81 13.97 2.05 2.34
N LEU A 82 13.88 2.10 0.99
CA LEU A 82 15.06 2.15 0.13
C LEU A 82 15.83 3.48 0.25
N ARG A 83 15.11 4.58 0.53
CA ARG A 83 15.67 5.93 0.52
C ARG A 83 16.06 6.36 1.93
N GLY A 84 17.35 6.58 2.17
CA GLY A 84 17.87 7.08 3.45
C GLY A 84 17.22 8.40 3.89
N GLU A 85 16.88 9.29 2.95
CA GLU A 85 16.14 10.52 3.23
C GLU A 85 14.74 10.26 3.84
N ASN A 86 14.04 9.23 3.36
CA ASN A 86 12.77 8.83 3.94
C ASN A 86 12.94 8.33 5.37
N ILE A 87 14.00 7.56 5.61
CA ILE A 87 14.33 7.03 6.93
C ILE A 87 14.66 8.15 7.91
N GLU A 88 15.43 9.13 7.48
CA GLU A 88 15.72 10.32 8.31
C GLU A 88 14.44 11.08 8.68
N LEU A 89 13.56 11.31 7.71
CA LEU A 89 12.27 11.97 7.94
C LEU A 89 11.33 11.13 8.82
N ALA A 90 11.33 9.80 8.69
CA ALA A 90 10.57 8.90 9.54
C ALA A 90 11.06 8.96 10.99
N ASN A 91 12.38 8.93 11.22
CA ASN A 91 12.97 9.07 12.53
C ASN A 91 12.63 10.42 13.17
N ASN A 92 12.78 11.52 12.42
CA ASN A 92 12.45 12.85 12.91
C ASN A 92 10.96 12.98 13.28
N LYS A 93 10.09 12.41 12.45
CA LYS A 93 8.65 12.35 12.72
C LYS A 93 8.35 11.56 13.98
N TRP A 94 8.99 10.41 14.17
CA TRP A 94 8.82 9.58 15.36
C TRP A 94 9.27 10.31 16.62
N LEU A 95 10.45 10.92 16.62
CA LEU A 95 10.97 11.69 17.76
C LEU A 95 10.07 12.86 18.13
N SER A 96 9.57 13.62 17.15
CA SER A 96 8.58 14.68 17.40
C SER A 96 7.31 14.12 17.98
N PHE A 97 6.81 13.03 17.40
CA PHE A 97 5.55 12.43 17.83
C PHE A 97 5.62 11.89 19.26
N LYS A 98 6.74 11.21 19.61
CA LYS A 98 7.01 10.71 20.97
C LYS A 98 7.00 11.85 22.00
N ARG A 99 7.66 12.96 21.67
CA ARG A 99 7.70 14.15 22.52
C ARG A 99 6.34 14.82 22.67
N ASP A 100 5.65 15.05 21.55
CA ASP A 100 4.39 15.82 21.52
C ASP A 100 3.24 15.07 22.19
N LYS A 101 3.25 13.74 22.15
CA LYS A 101 2.23 12.86 22.74
C LYS A 101 2.60 12.35 24.12
N GLN A 102 3.81 12.69 24.62
CA GLN A 102 4.30 12.19 25.90
C GLN A 102 4.23 10.66 26.01
N LEU A 103 4.52 9.98 24.90
CA LEU A 103 4.53 8.53 24.83
C LEU A 103 5.79 7.98 25.50
N GLU A 104 5.72 7.77 26.81
CA GLU A 104 6.76 7.06 27.54
C GLU A 104 6.41 5.57 27.62
N GLY A 105 7.13 4.75 26.86
CA GLY A 105 7.12 3.28 27.02
C GLY A 105 6.02 2.52 26.27
N ASP A 106 5.05 3.18 25.65
CA ASP A 106 3.89 2.48 25.06
C ASP A 106 4.15 1.94 23.65
N MET A 107 5.10 2.47 22.92
CA MET A 107 5.47 2.05 21.59
C MET A 107 6.93 2.36 21.29
N GLU A 108 7.57 1.50 20.51
CA GLU A 108 8.89 1.76 19.94
C GLU A 108 8.87 1.61 18.42
N CYS A 109 9.55 2.55 17.74
CA CYS A 109 9.73 2.52 16.30
C CYS A 109 11.21 2.52 15.94
N THR A 110 11.58 1.66 14.99
CA THR A 110 12.90 1.61 14.39
C THR A 110 12.77 1.72 12.88
N PHE A 111 13.50 2.63 12.26
CA PHE A 111 13.49 2.81 10.81
C PHE A 111 14.86 2.49 10.23
N ILE A 112 14.86 1.66 9.17
CA ILE A 112 16.07 1.06 8.60
C ILE A 112 16.12 1.33 7.10
N GLU A 113 17.24 1.84 6.60
CA GLU A 113 17.48 1.89 5.17
C GLU A 113 17.72 0.48 4.62
N GLY A 114 16.93 0.07 3.63
CA GLY A 114 17.05 -1.26 3.06
C GLY A 114 16.31 -1.43 1.74
N ASN A 115 16.87 -2.27 0.88
CA ASN A 115 16.26 -2.63 -0.39
C ASN A 115 15.50 -3.94 -0.26
N LEU A 116 14.19 -3.91 -0.51
CA LEU A 116 13.30 -5.08 -0.43
C LEU A 116 13.59 -6.13 -1.52
N ALA A 117 14.31 -5.77 -2.59
CA ALA A 117 14.83 -6.71 -3.58
C ALA A 117 15.99 -7.56 -3.02
N ASN A 118 16.46 -7.27 -1.82
CA ASN A 118 17.42 -8.08 -1.07
C ASN A 118 16.72 -8.79 0.10
N LYS A 119 17.26 -9.95 0.48
CA LYS A 119 16.82 -10.63 1.69
C LYS A 119 17.09 -9.75 2.91
N ILE A 120 16.04 -9.46 3.67
CA ILE A 120 16.16 -8.74 4.92
C ILE A 120 16.96 -9.63 5.87
N LYS A 121 18.07 -9.07 6.34
CA LYS A 121 18.93 -9.73 7.32
C LYS A 121 18.37 -9.50 8.71
N ASP A 122 19.01 -10.10 9.70
CA ASP A 122 18.68 -10.05 11.11
C ASP A 122 18.25 -8.63 11.59
N ILE A 123 16.94 -8.45 11.70
CA ILE A 123 16.32 -7.19 12.15
C ILE A 123 16.62 -6.95 13.64
N SER A 124 16.86 -8.02 14.42
CA SER A 124 17.15 -7.91 15.86
C SER A 124 18.36 -7.06 16.18
N LYS A 125 19.25 -6.84 15.21
CA LYS A 125 20.42 -5.95 15.36
C LYS A 125 20.05 -4.47 15.39
N PHE A 126 18.87 -4.12 14.89
CA PHE A 126 18.42 -2.74 14.72
C PHE A 126 17.26 -2.38 15.66
N SER A 127 16.63 -3.35 16.28
CA SER A 127 15.55 -3.14 17.24
C SER A 127 16.01 -3.51 18.66
N ASN A 128 15.50 -2.81 19.65
CA ASN A 128 15.68 -3.18 21.04
C ASN A 128 14.94 -4.47 21.41
N TYR A 129 14.18 -5.01 20.45
CA TYR A 129 13.37 -6.19 20.58
C TYR A 129 14.07 -7.41 20.00
N LYS A 130 13.92 -8.52 20.70
CA LYS A 130 14.56 -9.78 20.33
C LYS A 130 13.77 -10.57 19.27
N THR A 131 12.58 -10.11 18.92
CA THR A 131 11.74 -10.82 17.97
C THR A 131 12.18 -10.53 16.54
N GLN A 132 12.26 -11.59 15.75
CA GLN A 132 12.46 -11.52 14.29
C GLN A 132 11.16 -11.79 13.54
N LYS A 133 10.05 -12.00 14.25
CA LYS A 133 8.75 -12.33 13.72
C LYS A 133 7.72 -11.28 14.14
N PHE A 134 6.86 -10.91 13.22
CA PHE A 134 5.88 -9.83 13.37
C PHE A 134 4.47 -10.36 13.28
N ASN A 135 3.58 -9.82 14.11
CA ASN A 135 2.14 -10.11 14.05
C ASN A 135 1.54 -9.59 12.75
N ILE A 136 2.06 -8.47 12.26
CA ILE A 136 1.58 -7.80 11.06
C ILE A 136 2.77 -7.41 10.19
N ILE A 137 2.68 -7.71 8.90
CA ILE A 137 3.56 -7.17 7.88
C ILE A 137 2.71 -6.34 6.94
N SER A 138 3.10 -5.10 6.68
CA SER A 138 2.44 -4.22 5.71
C SER A 138 3.37 -3.88 4.55
N CYS A 139 2.79 -3.74 3.34
CA CYS A 139 3.46 -3.22 2.15
C CYS A 139 2.46 -2.38 1.36
N ASN A 140 2.32 -1.11 1.73
CA ASN A 140 1.31 -0.24 1.17
C ASN A 140 1.87 0.59 0.01
N PHE A 141 1.24 0.49 -1.18
CA PHE A 141 1.61 1.22 -2.41
C PHE A 141 3.07 1.04 -2.84
N ALA A 142 3.65 -0.12 -2.58
CA ALA A 142 5.04 -0.39 -2.92
C ALA A 142 5.29 -1.83 -3.42
N ILE A 143 4.36 -2.75 -3.21
CA ILE A 143 4.54 -4.15 -3.63
C ILE A 143 4.76 -4.28 -5.14
N HIS A 144 4.25 -3.34 -5.95
CA HIS A 144 4.39 -3.32 -7.40
C HIS A 144 5.84 -3.24 -7.87
N TYR A 145 6.75 -2.64 -7.09
CA TYR A 145 8.18 -2.64 -7.43
C TYR A 145 8.78 -4.03 -7.44
N MET A 146 8.23 -4.94 -6.66
CA MET A 146 8.69 -6.32 -6.60
C MET A 146 8.22 -7.18 -7.77
N PHE A 147 7.29 -6.67 -8.59
CA PHE A 147 6.82 -7.32 -9.81
C PHE A 147 7.69 -7.01 -11.04
N GLU A 148 8.83 -6.37 -10.87
CA GLU A 148 9.78 -6.11 -11.96
C GLU A 148 10.30 -7.39 -12.59
N ASN A 149 10.70 -8.35 -11.77
CA ASN A 149 11.27 -9.61 -12.21
C ASN A 149 11.12 -10.72 -11.17
N GLU A 150 11.41 -11.95 -11.58
CA GLU A 150 11.23 -13.13 -10.73
C GLU A 150 12.10 -13.11 -9.47
N SER A 151 13.33 -12.58 -9.55
CA SER A 151 14.24 -12.49 -8.40
C SER A 151 13.68 -11.56 -7.32
N ASN A 152 13.24 -10.37 -7.71
CA ASN A 152 12.67 -9.40 -6.80
C ASN A 152 11.37 -9.94 -6.16
N PHE A 153 10.52 -10.54 -6.99
CA PHE A 153 9.26 -11.12 -6.52
C PHE A 153 9.50 -12.25 -5.50
N LYS A 154 10.37 -13.22 -5.82
CA LYS A 154 10.72 -14.31 -4.90
C LYS A 154 11.37 -13.81 -3.61
N THR A 155 12.19 -12.78 -3.70
CA THR A 155 12.81 -12.17 -2.52
C THR A 155 11.77 -11.51 -1.61
N MET A 156 10.77 -10.85 -2.20
CA MET A 156 9.66 -10.27 -1.44
C MET A 156 8.86 -11.35 -0.69
N ILE A 157 8.51 -12.44 -1.38
CA ILE A 157 7.81 -13.58 -0.75
C ILE A 157 8.66 -14.16 0.39
N TYR A 158 9.97 -14.36 0.14
CA TYR A 158 10.91 -14.81 1.17
C TYR A 158 10.92 -13.87 2.38
N ASN A 159 10.97 -12.55 2.17
CA ASN A 159 10.99 -11.57 3.23
C ASN A 159 9.70 -11.61 4.07
N VAL A 160 8.54 -11.72 3.43
CA VAL A 160 7.27 -11.87 4.15
C VAL A 160 7.25 -13.17 4.95
N PHE A 161 7.51 -14.31 4.31
CA PHE A 161 7.46 -15.63 4.95
C PHE A 161 8.42 -15.75 6.16
N ASN A 162 9.63 -15.22 6.02
CA ASN A 162 10.63 -15.35 7.08
C ASN A 162 10.40 -14.41 8.27
N HIS A 163 9.59 -13.36 8.12
CA HIS A 163 9.37 -12.40 9.19
C HIS A 163 7.93 -12.37 9.72
N ILE A 164 6.99 -13.06 9.07
CA ILE A 164 5.64 -13.21 9.63
C ILE A 164 5.64 -14.30 10.71
N GLN A 165 4.98 -14.03 11.82
CA GLN A 165 4.79 -15.06 12.84
C GLN A 165 3.62 -16.00 12.49
N ASP A 166 3.52 -17.13 13.18
CA ASP A 166 2.38 -18.03 13.05
C ASP A 166 1.09 -17.27 13.42
N ASN A 167 0.05 -17.43 12.59
CA ASN A 167 -1.20 -16.68 12.66
C ASN A 167 -1.05 -15.16 12.49
N GLY A 168 0.08 -14.69 11.97
CA GLY A 168 0.28 -13.29 11.60
C GLY A 168 -0.44 -12.91 10.30
N TYR A 169 -0.49 -11.62 10.02
CA TYR A 169 -1.21 -11.06 8.89
C TYR A 169 -0.27 -10.30 7.94
N PHE A 170 -0.38 -10.59 6.66
CA PHE A 170 0.24 -9.77 5.61
C PHE A 170 -0.82 -8.88 4.96
N ILE A 171 -0.56 -7.58 4.92
CA ILE A 171 -1.44 -6.57 4.31
C ILE A 171 -0.68 -5.88 3.21
N CYS A 172 -1.26 -5.80 2.01
CA CYS A 172 -0.69 -4.98 0.96
C CYS A 172 -1.77 -4.21 0.20
N THR A 173 -1.35 -3.08 -0.37
CA THR A 173 -2.18 -2.26 -1.25
C THR A 173 -1.42 -1.95 -2.52
N CYS A 174 -2.10 -2.05 -3.66
CA CYS A 174 -1.51 -1.81 -4.99
C CYS A 174 -2.57 -1.40 -6.00
N LEU A 175 -2.11 -1.02 -7.18
CA LEU A 175 -2.95 -0.95 -8.37
C LEU A 175 -3.54 -2.32 -8.67
N ASP A 176 -4.83 -2.35 -9.03
CA ASP A 176 -5.46 -3.53 -9.61
C ASP A 176 -4.85 -3.80 -11.00
N GLY A 177 -3.86 -4.67 -11.03
CA GLY A 177 -3.07 -4.93 -12.23
C GLY A 177 -3.92 -5.50 -13.36
N ASP A 178 -4.93 -6.31 -13.07
CA ASP A 178 -5.81 -6.89 -14.06
C ASP A 178 -6.67 -5.82 -14.73
N SER A 179 -7.21 -4.89 -13.93
CA SER A 179 -7.98 -3.76 -14.44
C SER A 179 -7.09 -2.82 -15.29
N VAL A 180 -5.88 -2.51 -14.83
CA VAL A 180 -4.94 -1.67 -15.58
C VAL A 180 -4.51 -2.35 -16.88
N TYR A 181 -4.20 -3.63 -16.84
CA TYR A 181 -3.86 -4.40 -18.04
C TYR A 181 -4.97 -4.35 -19.09
N ASN A 182 -6.21 -4.58 -18.67
CA ASN A 182 -7.36 -4.57 -19.57
C ASN A 182 -7.57 -3.20 -20.25
N ILE A 183 -7.34 -2.10 -19.52
CA ILE A 183 -7.46 -0.75 -20.08
C ILE A 183 -6.34 -0.46 -21.07
N LEU A 184 -5.12 -0.91 -20.75
CA LEU A 184 -3.94 -0.68 -21.59
C LEU A 184 -3.80 -1.69 -22.73
N ARG A 185 -4.67 -2.72 -22.81
CA ARG A 185 -4.53 -3.81 -23.77
C ARG A 185 -4.48 -3.32 -25.21
N ASP A 186 -5.40 -2.42 -25.54
CA ASP A 186 -5.69 -2.01 -26.91
C ASP A 186 -4.95 -0.74 -27.34
N ILE A 187 -4.09 -0.19 -26.50
CA ILE A 187 -3.24 0.95 -26.83
C ILE A 187 -1.78 0.53 -27.10
N GLY A 188 -1.08 1.35 -27.89
CA GLY A 188 0.31 1.12 -28.26
C GLY A 188 1.27 1.24 -27.07
N ASN A 189 2.45 0.59 -27.20
CA ASN A 189 3.54 0.85 -26.26
C ASN A 189 3.93 2.33 -26.35
N THR A 190 4.19 2.95 -25.20
CA THR A 190 4.42 4.38 -24.98
C THR A 190 3.19 5.27 -25.02
N GLU A 191 2.02 4.76 -25.34
CA GLU A 191 0.75 5.48 -25.21
C GLU A 191 0.27 5.51 -23.76
N SER A 192 -0.55 6.50 -23.44
CA SER A 192 -1.08 6.70 -22.10
C SER A 192 -2.56 6.97 -22.10
N ILE A 193 -3.19 6.57 -21.00
CA ILE A 193 -4.53 7.01 -20.64
C ILE A 193 -4.37 8.04 -19.54
N GLU A 194 -5.10 9.14 -19.65
CA GLU A 194 -5.01 10.23 -18.68
C GLU A 194 -6.38 10.81 -18.35
N ASN A 195 -6.47 11.43 -17.18
CA ASN A 195 -7.61 12.24 -16.82
C ASN A 195 -7.17 13.68 -16.52
N LYS A 196 -7.99 14.63 -16.97
CA LYS A 196 -7.80 16.07 -16.77
C LYS A 196 -9.03 16.67 -16.12
N VAL A 197 -8.79 17.56 -15.17
CA VAL A 197 -9.85 18.38 -14.58
C VAL A 197 -9.50 19.84 -14.84
N ARG A 198 -10.38 20.57 -15.50
CA ARG A 198 -10.16 21.98 -15.91
C ARG A 198 -8.86 22.18 -16.68
N GLY A 199 -8.50 21.23 -17.53
CA GLY A 199 -7.28 21.25 -18.33
C GLY A 199 -6.01 20.77 -17.63
N ASN A 200 -6.02 20.58 -16.32
CA ASN A 200 -4.89 20.07 -15.56
C ASN A 200 -4.91 18.54 -15.50
N LYS A 201 -3.79 17.91 -15.84
CA LYS A 201 -3.63 16.46 -15.72
C LYS A 201 -3.60 16.08 -14.25
N ILE A 202 -4.54 15.22 -13.86
CA ILE A 202 -4.66 14.72 -12.48
C ILE A 202 -3.96 13.38 -12.32
N TRP A 203 -4.11 12.52 -13.31
CA TRP A 203 -3.39 11.26 -13.37
C TRP A 203 -3.20 10.81 -14.82
N SER A 204 -2.19 9.99 -15.03
CA SER A 204 -2.05 9.20 -16.25
C SER A 204 -1.38 7.87 -15.96
N ILE A 205 -1.72 6.87 -16.77
CA ILE A 205 -1.04 5.58 -16.80
C ILE A 205 -0.53 5.35 -18.21
N LYS A 206 0.77 5.21 -18.34
CA LYS A 206 1.48 5.00 -19.58
C LYS A 206 1.89 3.54 -19.72
N LYS A 207 1.58 2.92 -20.84
CA LYS A 207 2.04 1.58 -21.16
C LYS A 207 3.52 1.59 -21.51
N LYS A 208 4.34 0.79 -20.83
CA LYS A 208 5.78 0.67 -21.05
C LYS A 208 6.21 -0.78 -21.30
N TYR A 209 5.32 -1.61 -21.79
CA TYR A 209 5.59 -3.01 -22.10
C TYR A 209 5.07 -3.40 -23.47
N ASN A 210 5.79 -4.33 -24.12
CA ASN A 210 5.35 -5.04 -25.32
C ASN A 210 4.94 -6.43 -24.89
N SER A 211 3.67 -6.75 -24.85
CA SER A 211 3.24 -8.06 -24.45
C SER A 211 2.56 -8.80 -25.61
N ASN A 212 3.14 -9.93 -25.94
CA ASN A 212 2.48 -10.98 -26.72
C ASN A 212 1.97 -12.11 -25.79
N ASN A 213 2.16 -11.97 -24.49
CA ASN A 213 1.88 -12.98 -23.49
C ASN A 213 0.52 -12.73 -22.84
N ASN A 214 -0.12 -13.79 -22.39
CA ASN A 214 -1.36 -13.68 -21.67
C ASN A 214 -1.07 -13.31 -20.21
N TYR A 215 -1.34 -12.05 -19.83
CA TYR A 215 -1.19 -11.56 -18.47
C TYR A 215 -2.05 -12.34 -17.47
N ASN A 216 -3.15 -12.94 -17.93
CA ASN A 216 -4.10 -13.67 -17.09
C ASN A 216 -3.63 -15.08 -16.68
N ASP A 217 -2.50 -15.55 -17.20
CA ASP A 217 -1.98 -16.91 -16.92
C ASP A 217 -1.56 -17.11 -15.45
N GLY A 218 -1.29 -16.00 -14.72
CA GLY A 218 -0.94 -16.06 -13.29
C GLY A 218 0.42 -16.67 -12.99
N GLY A 219 1.28 -16.84 -14.00
CA GLY A 219 2.65 -17.35 -13.86
C GLY A 219 3.71 -16.24 -13.81
N TYR A 220 4.98 -16.63 -13.66
CA TYR A 220 6.11 -15.68 -13.66
C TYR A 220 6.28 -14.91 -14.98
N ASN A 221 5.69 -15.37 -16.06
CA ASN A 221 5.59 -14.65 -17.34
C ASN A 221 4.72 -13.38 -17.26
N THR A 222 4.00 -13.18 -16.17
CA THR A 222 3.22 -11.96 -15.89
C THR A 222 4.01 -10.88 -15.17
N LEU A 223 5.27 -11.12 -14.87
CA LEU A 223 6.19 -10.14 -14.30
C LEU A 223 6.79 -9.23 -15.39
N GLY A 224 7.28 -8.06 -14.98
CA GLY A 224 7.95 -7.12 -15.88
C GLY A 224 7.01 -6.25 -16.73
N TYR A 225 5.71 -6.27 -16.48
CA TYR A 225 4.75 -5.41 -17.16
C TYR A 225 4.85 -3.98 -16.62
N LYS A 226 5.81 -3.25 -17.14
CA LYS A 226 6.16 -1.90 -16.70
C LYS A 226 5.13 -0.87 -17.14
N ILE A 227 4.77 0.03 -16.25
CA ILE A 227 3.90 1.18 -16.51
C ILE A 227 4.53 2.46 -15.98
N GLY A 228 4.19 3.60 -16.57
CA GLY A 228 4.49 4.92 -16.00
C GLY A 228 3.24 5.45 -15.33
N VAL A 229 3.29 5.76 -14.06
CA VAL A 229 2.17 6.29 -13.28
C VAL A 229 2.45 7.75 -12.92
N TYR A 230 1.60 8.64 -13.36
CA TYR A 230 1.62 10.04 -12.96
C TYR A 230 0.43 10.35 -12.06
N LEU A 231 0.70 11.00 -10.95
CA LEU A 231 -0.31 11.58 -10.06
C LEU A 231 0.04 13.03 -9.79
N ASP A 232 -0.95 13.92 -9.79
CA ASP A 232 -0.77 15.36 -9.53
C ASP A 232 -0.13 15.63 -8.15
N THR A 233 -0.35 14.73 -7.20
CA THR A 233 0.26 14.80 -5.85
C THR A 233 1.78 14.62 -5.88
N PHE A 234 2.32 13.85 -6.81
CA PHE A 234 3.77 13.61 -6.95
C PHE A 234 4.41 14.49 -8.01
N ARG A 235 3.61 15.02 -8.95
CA ARG A 235 4.02 15.92 -10.05
C ARG A 235 5.11 15.35 -10.97
N GLN A 236 5.33 14.05 -10.90
CA GLN A 236 6.27 13.33 -11.77
C GLN A 236 5.71 11.95 -12.11
N GLU A 237 6.18 11.38 -13.23
CA GLU A 237 5.86 10.02 -13.62
C GLU A 237 6.84 9.08 -12.94
N GLU A 238 6.30 8.09 -12.23
CA GLU A 238 7.07 7.03 -11.61
C GLU A 238 6.89 5.71 -12.38
N ASP A 239 7.95 4.94 -12.47
CA ASP A 239 7.92 3.61 -13.05
C ASP A 239 7.40 2.60 -12.02
N GLU A 240 6.34 1.90 -12.38
CA GLU A 240 5.72 0.83 -11.58
C GLU A 240 5.54 -0.42 -12.45
N TYR A 241 5.17 -1.54 -11.82
CA TYR A 241 4.87 -2.78 -12.51
C TYR A 241 3.48 -3.28 -12.15
N LEU A 242 2.78 -3.89 -13.11
CA LEU A 242 1.46 -4.46 -12.86
C LEU A 242 1.56 -5.60 -11.86
N VAL A 243 0.72 -5.55 -10.85
CA VAL A 243 0.60 -6.63 -9.86
C VAL A 243 -0.40 -7.66 -10.35
N ASN A 244 0.08 -8.84 -10.71
CA ASN A 244 -0.80 -9.95 -11.01
C ASN A 244 -1.25 -10.62 -9.70
N HIS A 245 -2.53 -10.48 -9.36
CA HIS A 245 -3.09 -10.98 -8.11
C HIS A 245 -3.05 -12.51 -8.02
N ASN A 246 -3.29 -13.21 -9.13
CA ASN A 246 -3.26 -14.67 -9.15
C ASN A 246 -1.85 -15.20 -8.84
N LEU A 247 -0.81 -14.59 -9.41
CA LEU A 247 0.57 -14.93 -9.09
C LEU A 247 0.89 -14.67 -7.63
N LEU A 248 0.50 -13.51 -7.11
CA LEU A 248 0.75 -13.14 -5.71
C LEU A 248 0.09 -14.14 -4.76
N ILE A 249 -1.21 -14.35 -4.92
CA ILE A 249 -2.01 -15.21 -4.05
C ILE A 249 -1.50 -16.65 -4.11
N SER A 250 -1.37 -17.23 -5.30
CA SER A 250 -0.93 -18.62 -5.45
C SER A 250 0.49 -18.87 -4.94
N THR A 251 1.34 -17.83 -4.93
CA THR A 251 2.71 -17.97 -4.40
C THR A 251 2.71 -17.86 -2.87
N LEU A 252 1.94 -16.95 -2.29
CA LEU A 252 1.79 -16.84 -0.83
C LEU A 252 1.12 -18.09 -0.23
N GLU A 253 0.12 -18.66 -0.93
CA GLU A 253 -0.54 -19.88 -0.49
C GLU A 253 0.39 -21.10 -0.45
N LYS A 254 1.38 -21.18 -1.32
CA LYS A 254 2.44 -22.22 -1.26
C LYS A 254 3.29 -22.12 0.01
N GLU A 255 3.38 -20.94 0.57
CA GLU A 255 4.06 -20.67 1.85
C GLU A 255 3.06 -20.68 3.04
N ASN A 256 1.86 -21.26 2.87
CA ASN A 256 0.79 -21.31 3.87
C ASN A 256 0.27 -19.93 4.33
N ILE A 257 0.45 -18.88 3.54
CA ILE A 257 -0.14 -17.57 3.77
C ILE A 257 -1.39 -17.48 2.91
N ILE A 258 -2.54 -17.79 3.52
CA ILE A 258 -3.83 -17.90 2.83
C ILE A 258 -4.51 -16.55 2.66
N LEU A 259 -5.18 -16.34 1.52
CA LEU A 259 -5.96 -15.14 1.28
C LEU A 259 -7.21 -15.11 2.17
N ILE A 260 -7.31 -14.11 3.04
CA ILE A 260 -8.49 -13.88 3.88
C ILE A 260 -9.45 -12.91 3.19
N LYS A 261 -8.91 -11.85 2.57
CA LYS A 261 -9.72 -10.79 1.98
C LYS A 261 -8.95 -10.09 0.86
N SER A 262 -9.63 -9.86 -0.25
CA SER A 262 -9.18 -8.96 -1.32
C SER A 262 -10.36 -8.08 -1.73
N GLU A 263 -10.23 -6.79 -1.60
CA GLU A 263 -11.28 -5.83 -1.93
C GLU A 263 -10.72 -4.63 -2.65
N ARG A 264 -11.55 -4.07 -3.50
CA ARG A 264 -11.27 -2.79 -4.15
C ARG A 264 -11.76 -1.65 -3.26
N PHE A 265 -11.03 -0.57 -3.27
CA PHE A 265 -11.29 0.61 -2.46
C PHE A 265 -12.63 1.31 -2.73
N ASP A 266 -13.18 1.18 -3.94
CA ASP A 266 -14.49 1.74 -4.27
C ASP A 266 -15.63 1.11 -3.45
N LYS A 267 -15.48 -0.13 -3.04
CA LYS A 267 -16.45 -0.80 -2.15
C LYS A 267 -16.41 -0.21 -0.76
N ASP A 268 -15.21 -0.05 -0.20
CA ASP A 268 -15.03 0.57 1.11
C ASP A 268 -15.54 2.00 1.14
N TYR A 269 -15.34 2.77 0.06
CA TYR A 269 -15.85 4.12 -0.06
C TYR A 269 -17.40 4.15 -0.04
N LYS A 270 -18.06 3.29 -0.79
CA LYS A 270 -19.53 3.19 -0.82
C LYS A 270 -20.11 2.77 0.53
N ASP A 271 -19.45 1.88 1.23
CA ASP A 271 -19.88 1.44 2.56
C ASP A 271 -19.65 2.53 3.59
N TYR A 272 -18.57 3.29 3.47
CA TYR A 272 -18.29 4.47 4.30
C TYR A 272 -19.34 5.57 4.08
N GLU A 273 -19.74 5.87 2.84
CA GLU A 273 -20.81 6.82 2.54
C GLU A 273 -22.15 6.45 3.19
N LYS A 274 -22.48 5.16 3.25
CA LYS A 274 -23.72 4.68 3.88
C LYS A 274 -23.71 4.79 5.40
N ILE A 275 -22.55 4.57 6.03
CA ILE A 275 -22.41 4.53 7.49
C ILE A 275 -22.28 5.93 8.08
N HIS A 276 -21.61 6.83 7.40
CA HIS A 276 -21.33 8.17 7.87
C HIS A 276 -22.18 9.17 7.09
N ASN A 277 -23.12 9.79 7.79
CA ASN A 277 -23.93 10.88 7.23
C ASN A 277 -22.98 11.96 6.71
N MET A 278 -22.75 12.03 5.39
CA MET A 278 -21.69 12.78 4.70
C MET A 278 -21.60 14.26 5.08
N LYS A 279 -22.68 14.85 5.60
CA LYS A 279 -22.72 16.26 6.05
C LYS A 279 -21.62 16.62 7.06
N LYS A 280 -21.15 15.66 7.87
CA LYS A 280 -20.08 15.90 8.84
C LYS A 280 -18.70 16.05 8.18
N TYR A 281 -18.53 15.49 7.00
CA TYR A 281 -17.25 15.44 6.28
C TYR A 281 -17.24 16.26 5.00
N GLU A 282 -18.34 16.95 4.65
CA GLU A 282 -18.43 17.82 3.47
C GLU A 282 -17.30 18.86 3.42
N LYS A 283 -16.85 19.34 4.56
CA LYS A 283 -15.73 20.28 4.64
C LYS A 283 -14.38 19.63 4.31
N GLU A 284 -14.17 18.40 4.75
CA GLU A 284 -12.94 17.63 4.50
C GLU A 284 -12.93 17.11 3.06
N PHE A 285 -14.07 16.69 2.53
CA PHE A 285 -14.24 16.32 1.13
C PHE A 285 -14.24 17.52 0.17
N SER A 286 -14.56 18.73 0.62
CA SER A 286 -14.50 19.94 -0.21
C SER A 286 -13.07 20.32 -0.60
N PHE A 287 -12.06 19.91 0.18
CA PHE A 287 -10.64 20.04 -0.19
C PHE A 287 -10.18 19.05 -1.25
N MET A 288 -10.87 17.93 -1.38
CA MET A 288 -10.63 16.95 -2.45
C MET A 288 -11.27 17.40 -3.78
N ASN A 289 -12.16 18.38 -3.73
CA ASN A 289 -12.90 18.96 -4.84
C ASN A 289 -12.27 20.24 -5.40
N ARG A 290 -11.11 20.65 -4.92
CA ARG A 290 -10.31 21.77 -5.39
C ARG A 290 -8.97 21.24 -5.88
#